data_2b64f29146bbff56c2064c6a1bc905fa
#
_entry.id   2b64f29146bbff56c2064c6a1bc905fa
#
_cell.length_a   1.000
_cell.length_b   1.000
_cell.length_c   1.000
_cell.angle_alpha   90.00
_cell.angle_beta   90.00
_cell.angle_gamma   90.00
#
_symmetry.space_group_name_H-M   'P 1'
#
loop_
_entity.id
_entity.type
_entity.pdbx_description
1 polymer ?
#
loop_
_entity_poly.entity_id
_entity_poly.type
_entity_poly.pdbx_seq_one_letter_code
_entity_poly.pdbx_strand_id
1 'polypeptide(L)'
;SWSQSKKCWYVLDNKEHRDKFGLKQRELTPKQELKISQGNQQALKRYKDTLVLKGCSPKTIQTYTNEFASLLVILGEKSVESMDGEKLRAYFLYCINTLKLSENTIHSRMNALKFYFEQVLGREKIFLEIPRPKKPSILPNVLAVSEVERLFSTLENLKHKTMIYLAYSAGMRVSEVVDIKVSHIHSARMVINLKGAKGKKDRTVKLSVGILELLRKYYSVYKPKDW
;
A
#
# COMPACT_ATOMS: atom_id res chain seq x y z
N SER A 1 -9.69 -11.16 18.78
CA SER A 1 -8.98 -11.84 19.87
C SER A 1 -7.69 -11.12 20.23
N TRP A 2 -7.29 -11.19 21.49
CA TRP A 2 -6.00 -10.67 21.96
C TRP A 2 -4.91 -11.74 21.85
N SER A 3 -3.77 -11.43 21.24
CA SER A 3 -2.63 -12.35 21.19
C SER A 3 -1.67 -12.05 22.34
N GLN A 4 -1.52 -12.99 23.28
CA GLN A 4 -0.54 -12.87 24.37
C GLN A 4 0.91 -12.93 23.85
N SER A 5 1.19 -13.73 22.83
CA SER A 5 2.53 -13.88 22.25
C SER A 5 2.96 -12.66 21.45
N LYS A 6 2.03 -12.03 20.70
CA LYS A 6 2.29 -10.83 19.89
C LYS A 6 1.93 -9.53 20.60
N LYS A 7 1.29 -9.60 21.79
CA LYS A 7 0.83 -8.46 22.58
C LYS A 7 0.03 -7.43 21.76
N CYS A 8 -0.84 -7.91 20.88
CA CYS A 8 -1.69 -7.06 20.04
C CYS A 8 -3.07 -7.70 19.84
N TRP A 9 -4.06 -6.85 19.55
CA TRP A 9 -5.35 -7.30 19.07
C TRP A 9 -5.23 -7.77 17.64
N TYR A 10 -5.78 -8.93 17.35
CA TYR A 10 -5.86 -9.44 15.99
C TYR A 10 -7.27 -9.98 15.70
N VAL A 11 -7.61 -9.92 14.44
CA VAL A 11 -8.80 -10.55 13.89
C VAL A 11 -8.31 -11.67 12.98
N LEU A 12 -8.90 -12.86 13.12
CA LEU A 12 -8.58 -13.96 12.22
C LEU A 12 -8.88 -13.54 10.79
N ASP A 13 -7.90 -13.72 9.92
CA ASP A 13 -8.04 -13.43 8.50
C ASP A 13 -8.84 -14.54 7.81
N ASN A 14 -10.15 -14.47 7.95
CA ASN A 14 -11.10 -15.37 7.30
C ASN A 14 -12.10 -14.57 6.46
N LYS A 15 -12.86 -15.27 5.62
CA LYS A 15 -13.83 -14.67 4.72
C LYS A 15 -14.86 -13.82 5.45
N GLU A 16 -15.40 -14.32 6.56
CA GLU A 16 -16.43 -13.66 7.36
C GLU A 16 -15.97 -12.31 7.93
N HIS A 17 -14.75 -12.26 8.51
CA HIS A 17 -14.18 -11.02 9.02
C HIS A 17 -13.83 -10.04 7.90
N ARG A 18 -13.34 -10.54 6.75
CA ARG A 18 -13.07 -9.67 5.60
C ARG A 18 -14.33 -9.01 5.07
N ASP A 19 -15.41 -9.78 4.93
CA ASP A 19 -16.71 -9.28 4.48
C ASP A 19 -17.28 -8.26 5.47
N LYS A 20 -17.20 -8.55 6.78
CA LYS A 20 -17.66 -7.66 7.86
C LYS A 20 -16.92 -6.31 7.89
N PHE A 21 -15.62 -6.30 7.57
CA PHE A 21 -14.80 -5.09 7.55
C PHE A 21 -14.62 -4.50 6.13
N GLY A 22 -15.30 -5.00 5.13
CA GLY A 22 -15.18 -4.56 3.74
C GLY A 22 -13.79 -4.76 3.13
N LEU A 23 -12.99 -5.69 3.68
CA LEU A 23 -11.63 -5.97 3.25
C LEU A 23 -11.67 -6.88 2.02
N LYS A 24 -11.52 -6.32 0.82
CA LYS A 24 -11.39 -7.09 -0.41
C LYS A 24 -10.06 -7.83 -0.45
N GLN A 25 -10.11 -9.10 -0.81
CA GLN A 25 -8.90 -9.90 -1.07
C GLN A 25 -8.16 -9.32 -2.28
N ARG A 26 -6.95 -8.83 -2.08
CA ARG A 26 -6.07 -8.31 -3.15
C ARG A 26 -4.89 -9.22 -3.46
N GLU A 27 -4.80 -10.37 -2.80
CA GLU A 27 -3.74 -11.35 -3.07
C GLU A 27 -4.20 -12.31 -4.15
N LEU A 28 -3.28 -12.65 -5.05
CA LEU A 28 -3.47 -13.80 -5.92
C LEU A 28 -3.66 -15.01 -5.01
N THR A 29 -4.87 -15.55 -5.02
CA THR A 29 -5.07 -16.85 -4.39
C THR A 29 -4.38 -17.92 -5.24
N PRO A 30 -3.87 -18.99 -4.67
CA PRO A 30 -3.36 -20.13 -5.42
C PRO A 30 -4.34 -20.59 -6.52
N LYS A 31 -5.65 -20.46 -6.29
CA LYS A 31 -6.71 -20.73 -7.28
C LYS A 31 -6.68 -19.78 -8.50
N GLN A 32 -6.18 -18.55 -8.36
CA GLN A 32 -6.05 -17.62 -9.50
C GLN A 32 -4.80 -17.92 -10.32
N GLU A 33 -3.69 -18.29 -9.69
CA GLU A 33 -2.48 -18.73 -10.39
C GLU A 33 -2.73 -20.02 -11.20
N LEU A 34 -3.54 -20.95 -10.70
CA LEU A 34 -3.97 -22.17 -11.40
C LEU A 34 -4.85 -21.91 -12.64
N LYS A 35 -5.44 -20.73 -12.77
CA LYS A 35 -6.26 -20.32 -13.94
C LYS A 35 -5.46 -19.68 -15.06
N ILE A 36 -4.17 -19.44 -14.85
CA ILE A 36 -3.30 -18.82 -15.85
C ILE A 36 -2.68 -19.93 -16.71
N SER A 37 -2.78 -19.82 -18.02
CA SER A 37 -2.18 -20.79 -18.96
C SER A 37 -0.68 -20.91 -18.77
N GLN A 38 -0.12 -22.07 -19.14
CA GLN A 38 1.30 -22.36 -18.98
C GLN A 38 2.22 -21.34 -19.66
N GLY A 39 1.86 -20.87 -20.85
CA GLY A 39 2.60 -19.81 -21.56
C GLY A 39 2.59 -18.49 -20.80
N ASN A 40 1.44 -18.11 -20.26
CA ASN A 40 1.30 -16.87 -19.49
C ASN A 40 1.91 -16.97 -18.08
N GLN A 41 2.10 -18.17 -17.52
CA GLN A 41 2.83 -18.36 -16.26
C GLN A 41 4.30 -17.95 -16.39
N GLN A 42 4.94 -18.24 -17.52
CA GLN A 42 6.31 -17.79 -17.80
C GLN A 42 6.39 -16.25 -17.86
N ALA A 43 5.41 -15.61 -18.50
CA ALA A 43 5.31 -14.16 -18.53
C ALA A 43 5.14 -13.55 -17.11
N LEU A 44 4.30 -14.18 -16.28
CA LEU A 44 4.12 -13.77 -14.90
C LEU A 44 5.40 -13.90 -14.07
N LYS A 45 6.16 -14.97 -14.25
CA LYS A 45 7.45 -15.19 -13.60
C LYS A 45 8.46 -14.11 -14.02
N ARG A 46 8.67 -13.91 -15.33
CA ARG A 46 9.56 -12.84 -15.85
C ARG A 46 9.18 -11.47 -15.31
N TYR A 47 7.88 -11.19 -15.20
CA TYR A 47 7.36 -9.96 -14.61
C TYR A 47 7.77 -9.78 -13.14
N LYS A 48 7.53 -10.81 -12.30
CA LYS A 48 7.93 -10.81 -10.89
C LYS A 48 9.44 -10.60 -10.73
N ASP A 49 10.24 -11.33 -11.50
CA ASP A 49 11.70 -11.25 -11.46
C ASP A 49 12.19 -9.83 -11.83
N THR A 50 11.60 -9.22 -12.86
CA THR A 50 11.95 -7.84 -13.24
C THR A 50 11.58 -6.82 -12.17
N LEU A 51 10.44 -6.97 -11.50
CA LEU A 51 10.06 -6.11 -10.37
C LEU A 51 11.05 -6.21 -9.21
N VAL A 52 11.54 -7.42 -8.91
CA VAL A 52 12.57 -7.66 -7.89
C VAL A 52 13.90 -7.00 -8.30
N LEU A 53 14.35 -7.23 -9.51
CA LEU A 53 15.59 -6.63 -10.06
C LEU A 53 15.55 -5.09 -10.04
N LYS A 54 14.39 -4.49 -10.28
CA LYS A 54 14.17 -3.04 -10.18
C LYS A 54 14.12 -2.54 -8.72
N GLY A 55 14.25 -3.41 -7.74
CA GLY A 55 14.23 -3.06 -6.32
C GLY A 55 12.88 -2.50 -5.84
N CYS A 56 11.77 -2.92 -6.46
CA CYS A 56 10.43 -2.53 -6.06
C CYS A 56 10.12 -3.01 -4.64
N SER A 57 9.31 -2.25 -3.90
CA SER A 57 8.88 -2.66 -2.57
C SER A 57 8.00 -3.93 -2.64
N PRO A 58 8.00 -4.80 -1.59
CA PRO A 58 7.14 -5.99 -1.56
C PRO A 58 5.68 -5.68 -1.86
N LYS A 59 5.17 -4.55 -1.35
CA LYS A 59 3.79 -4.10 -1.61
C LYS A 59 3.56 -3.70 -3.07
N THR A 60 4.55 -3.08 -3.71
CA THR A 60 4.48 -2.74 -5.14
C THR A 60 4.49 -4.02 -5.98
N ILE A 61 5.39 -4.97 -5.65
CA ILE A 61 5.47 -6.26 -6.33
C ILE A 61 4.12 -6.98 -6.24
N GLN A 62 3.55 -7.08 -5.05
CA GLN A 62 2.25 -7.71 -4.83
C GLN A 62 1.15 -7.04 -5.66
N THR A 63 1.03 -5.70 -5.56
CA THR A 63 -0.02 -4.95 -6.27
C THR A 63 0.10 -5.11 -7.79
N TYR A 64 1.32 -4.93 -8.33
CA TYR A 64 1.57 -5.02 -9.77
C TYR A 64 1.35 -6.45 -10.29
N THR A 65 1.81 -7.46 -9.54
CA THR A 65 1.59 -8.86 -9.87
C THR A 65 0.09 -9.21 -9.94
N ASN A 66 -0.70 -8.74 -8.96
CA ASN A 66 -2.14 -8.99 -8.93
C ASN A 66 -2.88 -8.33 -10.10
N GLU A 67 -2.53 -7.09 -10.44
CA GLU A 67 -3.14 -6.39 -11.57
C GLU A 67 -2.75 -7.03 -12.91
N PHE A 68 -1.49 -7.48 -13.06
CA PHE A 68 -1.05 -8.18 -14.25
C PHE A 68 -1.71 -9.56 -14.39
N ALA A 69 -1.76 -10.34 -13.31
CA ALA A 69 -2.42 -11.64 -13.29
C ALA A 69 -3.91 -11.55 -13.62
N SER A 70 -4.58 -10.47 -13.25
CA SER A 70 -5.99 -10.24 -13.62
C SER A 70 -6.18 -10.18 -15.15
N LEU A 71 -5.23 -9.61 -15.89
CA LEU A 71 -5.24 -9.66 -17.35
C LEU A 71 -5.01 -11.09 -17.85
N LEU A 72 -3.99 -11.79 -17.31
CA LEU A 72 -3.63 -13.14 -17.75
C LEU A 72 -4.79 -14.14 -17.59
N VAL A 73 -5.55 -14.03 -16.52
CA VAL A 73 -6.76 -14.85 -16.28
C VAL A 73 -7.82 -14.59 -17.37
N ILE A 74 -8.01 -13.33 -17.78
CA ILE A 74 -9.00 -12.97 -18.81
C ILE A 74 -8.54 -13.43 -20.19
N LEU A 75 -7.24 -13.40 -20.46
CA LEU A 75 -6.66 -13.85 -21.73
C LEU A 75 -6.80 -15.37 -21.93
N GLY A 76 -6.86 -16.15 -20.84
CA GLY A 76 -6.88 -17.62 -20.91
C GLY A 76 -5.67 -18.15 -21.67
N GLU A 77 -5.91 -18.90 -22.76
CA GLU A 77 -4.86 -19.51 -23.59
C GLU A 77 -4.16 -18.53 -24.53
N LYS A 78 -4.70 -17.32 -24.71
CA LYS A 78 -4.07 -16.32 -25.60
C LYS A 78 -2.81 -15.76 -24.95
N SER A 79 -1.71 -15.74 -25.67
CA SER A 79 -0.46 -15.15 -25.18
C SER A 79 -0.61 -13.65 -24.90
N VAL A 80 -0.14 -13.21 -23.73
CA VAL A 80 -0.07 -11.78 -23.40
C VAL A 80 0.85 -11.00 -24.34
N GLU A 81 1.81 -11.66 -24.95
CA GLU A 81 2.74 -11.04 -25.91
C GLU A 81 2.05 -10.68 -27.23
N SER A 82 0.88 -11.29 -27.55
CA SER A 82 0.07 -10.94 -28.72
C SER A 82 -0.80 -9.71 -28.55
N MET A 83 -0.78 -9.10 -27.35
CA MET A 83 -1.53 -7.87 -27.08
C MET A 83 -0.86 -6.67 -27.76
N ASP A 84 -1.66 -5.93 -28.51
CA ASP A 84 -1.33 -4.65 -29.11
C ASP A 84 -2.11 -3.50 -28.44
N GLY A 85 -1.93 -2.28 -28.90
CA GLY A 85 -2.58 -1.09 -28.35
C GLY A 85 -4.12 -1.16 -28.41
N GLU A 86 -4.67 -1.66 -29.52
CA GLU A 86 -6.12 -1.80 -29.70
C GLU A 86 -6.73 -2.83 -28.74
N LYS A 87 -6.09 -3.97 -28.58
CA LYS A 87 -6.53 -5.00 -27.63
C LYS A 87 -6.43 -4.53 -26.18
N LEU A 88 -5.37 -3.78 -25.86
CA LEU A 88 -5.24 -3.16 -24.53
C LEU A 88 -6.34 -2.12 -24.28
N ARG A 89 -6.64 -1.28 -25.28
CA ARG A 89 -7.75 -0.34 -25.21
C ARG A 89 -9.09 -1.03 -24.98
N ALA A 90 -9.38 -2.09 -25.75
CA ALA A 90 -10.57 -2.90 -25.58
C ALA A 90 -10.65 -3.53 -24.16
N TYR A 91 -9.53 -4.01 -23.64
CA TYR A 91 -9.42 -4.54 -22.29
C TYR A 91 -9.75 -3.48 -21.22
N PHE A 92 -9.24 -2.25 -21.34
CA PHE A 92 -9.56 -1.19 -20.39
C PHE A 92 -11.01 -0.75 -20.48
N LEU A 93 -11.61 -0.70 -21.67
CA LEU A 93 -13.04 -0.47 -21.84
C LEU A 93 -13.87 -1.56 -21.17
N TYR A 94 -13.48 -2.83 -21.28
CA TYR A 94 -14.07 -3.94 -20.54
C TYR A 94 -13.96 -3.74 -19.02
N CYS A 95 -12.80 -3.34 -18.53
CA CYS A 95 -12.59 -3.05 -17.10
C CYS A 95 -13.50 -1.93 -16.59
N ILE A 96 -13.76 -0.91 -17.39
CA ILE A 96 -14.63 0.22 -17.04
C ILE A 96 -16.09 -0.16 -17.16
N ASN A 97 -16.50 -0.66 -18.33
CA ASN A 97 -17.91 -0.83 -18.69
C ASN A 97 -18.53 -2.08 -18.05
N THR A 98 -17.78 -3.19 -18.02
CA THR A 98 -18.30 -4.49 -17.56
C THR A 98 -17.89 -4.76 -16.12
N LEU A 99 -16.61 -4.62 -15.76
CA LEU A 99 -16.14 -4.88 -14.40
C LEU A 99 -16.41 -3.71 -13.45
N LYS A 100 -16.81 -2.54 -13.96
CA LYS A 100 -17.12 -1.33 -13.16
C LYS A 100 -16.02 -0.97 -12.15
N LEU A 101 -14.76 -1.10 -12.57
CA LEU A 101 -13.63 -0.81 -11.72
C LEU A 101 -13.48 0.69 -11.49
N SER A 102 -13.06 1.08 -10.28
CA SER A 102 -12.80 2.48 -9.95
C SER A 102 -11.61 3.03 -10.75
N GLU A 103 -11.59 4.35 -10.97
CA GLU A 103 -10.51 5.05 -11.68
C GLU A 103 -9.13 4.76 -11.05
N ASN A 104 -9.07 4.69 -9.71
CA ASN A 104 -7.83 4.35 -9.01
C ASN A 104 -7.33 2.94 -9.33
N THR A 105 -8.24 1.97 -9.43
CA THR A 105 -7.91 0.60 -9.82
C THR A 105 -7.46 0.55 -11.29
N ILE A 106 -8.16 1.26 -12.18
CA ILE A 106 -7.78 1.37 -13.60
C ILE A 106 -6.37 1.97 -13.72
N HIS A 107 -6.07 3.06 -13.01
CA HIS A 107 -4.72 3.65 -13.01
C HIS A 107 -3.64 2.69 -12.51
N SER A 108 -3.93 1.93 -11.43
CA SER A 108 -3.00 0.92 -10.91
C SER A 108 -2.74 -0.16 -11.95
N ARG A 109 -3.81 -0.65 -12.60
CA ARG A 109 -3.75 -1.68 -13.64
C ARG A 109 -2.98 -1.19 -14.88
N MET A 110 -3.26 0.03 -15.34
CA MET A 110 -2.52 0.65 -16.44
C MET A 110 -1.02 0.74 -16.13
N ASN A 111 -0.64 1.17 -14.93
CA ASN A 111 0.76 1.25 -14.53
C ASN A 111 1.42 -0.13 -14.48
N ALA A 112 0.72 -1.16 -13.98
CA ALA A 112 1.23 -2.52 -13.94
C ALA A 112 1.45 -3.09 -15.36
N LEU A 113 0.48 -2.89 -16.27
CA LEU A 113 0.60 -3.36 -17.65
C LEU A 113 1.66 -2.56 -18.42
N LYS A 114 1.71 -1.23 -18.23
CA LYS A 114 2.77 -0.39 -18.80
C LYS A 114 4.14 -0.92 -18.39
N PHE A 115 4.35 -1.26 -17.12
CA PHE A 115 5.62 -1.83 -16.67
C PHE A 115 5.95 -3.13 -17.39
N TYR A 116 4.98 -4.03 -17.64
CA TYR A 116 5.21 -5.26 -18.36
C TYR A 116 5.64 -5.00 -19.79
N PHE A 117 4.86 -4.25 -20.56
CA PHE A 117 5.14 -4.04 -21.97
C PHE A 117 6.41 -3.21 -22.23
N GLU A 118 6.67 -2.20 -21.40
CA GLU A 118 7.82 -1.32 -21.58
C GLU A 118 9.11 -1.87 -20.92
N GLN A 119 9.01 -2.42 -19.69
CA GLN A 119 10.21 -2.81 -18.94
C GLN A 119 10.57 -4.29 -19.07
N VAL A 120 9.59 -5.17 -19.32
CA VAL A 120 9.82 -6.61 -19.48
C VAL A 120 9.98 -7.00 -20.95
N LEU A 121 9.13 -6.46 -21.83
CA LEU A 121 9.14 -6.75 -23.25
C LEU A 121 9.95 -5.73 -24.08
N GLY A 122 10.33 -4.59 -23.51
CA GLY A 122 11.08 -3.54 -24.22
C GLY A 122 10.29 -2.85 -25.34
N ARG A 123 8.95 -2.93 -25.32
CA ARG A 123 8.12 -2.28 -26.31
C ARG A 123 8.01 -0.78 -26.05
N GLU A 124 8.32 0.03 -27.06
CA GLU A 124 8.18 1.49 -26.92
C GLU A 124 6.72 1.93 -26.94
N LYS A 125 6.36 2.78 -25.99
CA LYS A 125 5.25 3.76 -25.97
C LYS A 125 3.81 3.30 -26.26
N ILE A 126 3.47 2.01 -26.22
CA ILE A 126 2.08 1.52 -26.45
C ILE A 126 1.05 2.22 -25.54
N PHE A 127 1.45 2.64 -24.33
CA PHE A 127 0.52 3.24 -23.34
C PHE A 127 0.32 4.75 -23.48
N LEU A 128 1.03 5.45 -24.37
CA LEU A 128 0.79 6.88 -24.59
C LEU A 128 -0.52 7.14 -25.33
N GLU A 129 -1.00 6.19 -26.11
CA GLU A 129 -2.23 6.30 -26.91
C GLU A 129 -3.50 5.93 -26.15
N ILE A 130 -3.39 5.33 -24.95
CA ILE A 130 -4.55 4.94 -24.14
C ILE A 130 -4.89 6.04 -23.16
N PRO A 131 -6.05 6.76 -23.34
CA PRO A 131 -6.46 7.81 -22.44
C PRO A 131 -6.67 7.28 -21.00
N ARG A 132 -6.20 8.04 -20.03
CA ARG A 132 -6.43 7.71 -18.62
C ARG A 132 -7.73 8.34 -18.11
N PRO A 133 -8.58 7.60 -17.38
CA PRO A 133 -9.75 8.19 -16.75
C PRO A 133 -9.33 9.36 -15.85
N LYS A 134 -10.07 10.48 -15.93
CA LYS A 134 -9.84 11.61 -15.03
C LYS A 134 -10.24 11.19 -13.60
N LYS A 135 -9.35 11.43 -12.65
CA LYS A 135 -9.67 11.23 -11.23
C LYS A 135 -10.49 12.41 -10.74
N PRO A 136 -11.58 12.17 -10.01
CA PRO A 136 -12.28 13.26 -9.32
C PRO A 136 -11.33 13.91 -8.31
N SER A 137 -11.24 15.23 -8.33
CA SER A 137 -10.51 16.01 -7.32
C SER A 137 -11.42 16.20 -6.12
N ILE A 138 -11.37 15.26 -5.18
CA ILE A 138 -12.12 15.37 -3.93
C ILE A 138 -11.23 16.02 -2.89
N LEU A 139 -11.70 17.13 -2.31
CA LEU A 139 -11.01 17.75 -1.18
C LEU A 139 -11.02 16.80 0.02
N PRO A 140 -9.90 16.63 0.71
CA PRO A 140 -9.87 15.83 1.92
C PRO A 140 -10.72 16.49 3.02
N ASN A 141 -11.44 15.68 3.79
CA ASN A 141 -12.10 16.17 5.00
C ASN A 141 -11.02 16.56 6.02
N VAL A 142 -11.01 17.82 6.40
CA VAL A 142 -10.08 18.37 7.39
C VAL A 142 -10.84 18.52 8.70
N LEU A 143 -10.31 17.95 9.77
CA LEU A 143 -10.87 18.10 11.13
C LEU A 143 -10.55 19.49 11.66
N ALA A 144 -11.51 20.11 12.34
CA ALA A 144 -11.27 21.34 13.09
C ALA A 144 -10.40 21.02 14.34
N VAL A 145 -9.69 22.04 14.85
CA VAL A 145 -8.80 21.88 16.01
C VAL A 145 -9.57 21.31 17.21
N SER A 146 -10.80 21.78 17.47
CA SER A 146 -11.67 21.31 18.54
C SER A 146 -12.07 19.83 18.37
N GLU A 147 -12.23 19.34 17.13
CA GLU A 147 -12.51 17.93 16.85
C GLU A 147 -11.29 17.06 17.13
N VAL A 148 -10.10 17.56 16.77
CA VAL A 148 -8.82 16.89 17.09
C VAL A 148 -8.59 16.81 18.59
N GLU A 149 -8.83 17.90 19.34
CA GLU A 149 -8.72 17.92 20.79
C GLU A 149 -9.70 16.92 21.45
N ARG A 150 -10.94 16.88 20.96
CA ARG A 150 -11.93 15.90 21.43
C ARG A 150 -11.51 14.47 21.12
N LEU A 151 -10.95 14.22 19.94
CA LEU A 151 -10.40 12.90 19.59
C LEU A 151 -9.31 12.49 20.58
N PHE A 152 -8.38 13.39 20.91
CA PHE A 152 -7.30 13.10 21.84
C PHE A 152 -7.78 12.90 23.29
N SER A 153 -8.81 13.61 23.73
CA SER A 153 -9.37 13.46 25.07
C SER A 153 -10.08 12.12 25.29
N THR A 154 -10.65 11.53 24.23
CA THR A 154 -11.32 10.22 24.29
C THR A 154 -10.37 9.03 24.29
N LEU A 155 -9.07 9.24 24.02
CA LEU A 155 -8.09 8.17 23.94
C LEU A 155 -7.52 7.83 25.32
N GLU A 156 -8.03 6.78 25.94
CA GLU A 156 -7.56 6.27 27.25
C GLU A 156 -6.27 5.45 27.10
N ASN A 157 -6.17 4.64 26.04
CA ASN A 157 -5.01 3.78 25.82
C ASN A 157 -3.78 4.60 25.44
N LEU A 158 -2.77 4.59 26.31
CA LEU A 158 -1.54 5.37 26.15
C LEU A 158 -0.81 5.06 24.83
N LYS A 159 -0.78 3.80 24.40
CA LYS A 159 -0.15 3.41 23.13
C LYS A 159 -0.87 4.04 21.93
N HIS A 160 -2.19 3.91 21.88
CA HIS A 160 -2.99 4.48 20.79
C HIS A 160 -2.88 6.02 20.79
N LYS A 161 -2.94 6.63 21.94
CA LYS A 161 -2.76 8.08 22.11
C LYS A 161 -1.41 8.54 21.56
N THR A 162 -0.33 7.86 21.94
CA THR A 162 1.03 8.17 21.46
C THR A 162 1.15 8.05 19.95
N MET A 163 0.59 6.99 19.35
CA MET A 163 0.64 6.77 17.90
C MET A 163 -0.08 7.89 17.14
N ILE A 164 -1.28 8.27 17.58
CA ILE A 164 -2.07 9.31 16.91
C ILE A 164 -1.44 10.69 17.11
N TYR A 165 -0.88 10.98 18.28
CA TYR A 165 -0.12 12.21 18.52
C TYR A 165 1.12 12.33 17.61
N LEU A 166 1.86 11.24 17.43
CA LEU A 166 2.99 11.20 16.50
C LEU A 166 2.55 11.47 15.06
N ALA A 167 1.48 10.81 14.62
CA ALA A 167 0.94 11.00 13.27
C ALA A 167 0.53 12.46 13.04
N TYR A 168 -0.21 13.05 13.97
CA TYR A 168 -0.76 14.40 13.85
C TYR A 168 0.32 15.47 13.98
N SER A 169 1.10 15.47 15.06
CA SER A 169 2.01 16.58 15.40
C SER A 169 3.29 16.55 14.56
N ALA A 170 3.81 15.37 14.20
CA ALA A 170 5.02 15.26 13.38
C ALA A 170 4.72 14.99 11.89
N GLY A 171 3.44 14.93 11.48
CA GLY A 171 3.04 14.66 10.11
C GLY A 171 3.59 13.33 9.58
N MET A 172 3.61 12.31 10.45
CA MET A 172 4.13 10.99 10.11
C MET A 172 3.09 10.15 9.37
N ARG A 173 3.56 9.35 8.39
CA ARG A 173 2.71 8.36 7.75
C ARG A 173 2.44 7.20 8.70
N VAL A 174 1.32 6.49 8.50
CA VAL A 174 0.95 5.34 9.34
C VAL A 174 2.09 4.31 9.44
N SER A 175 2.73 3.97 8.32
CA SER A 175 3.87 3.04 8.31
C SER A 175 5.08 3.58 9.10
N GLU A 176 5.35 4.88 9.04
CA GLU A 176 6.45 5.51 9.77
C GLU A 176 6.18 5.50 11.29
N VAL A 177 4.91 5.65 11.71
CA VAL A 177 4.53 5.55 13.12
C VAL A 177 4.66 4.11 13.64
N VAL A 178 4.30 3.13 12.80
CA VAL A 178 4.39 1.69 13.18
C VAL A 178 5.84 1.22 13.27
N ASP A 179 6.70 1.72 12.37
CA ASP A 179 8.10 1.30 12.23
C ASP A 179 9.08 2.17 13.04
N ILE A 180 8.57 3.14 13.84
CA ILE A 180 9.44 4.01 14.64
C ILE A 180 10.20 3.21 15.69
N LYS A 181 11.49 3.55 15.90
CA LYS A 181 12.34 2.96 16.92
C LYS A 181 12.81 4.00 17.91
N VAL A 182 13.12 3.58 19.14
CA VAL A 182 13.69 4.47 20.18
C VAL A 182 14.93 5.20 19.64
N SER A 183 15.79 4.49 18.88
CA SER A 183 16.99 5.05 18.26
C SER A 183 16.73 6.14 17.20
N HIS A 184 15.49 6.28 16.74
CA HIS A 184 15.13 7.34 15.80
C HIS A 184 14.83 8.68 16.47
N ILE A 185 14.66 8.68 17.81
CA ILE A 185 14.27 9.85 18.59
C ILE A 185 15.53 10.54 19.15
N HIS A 186 15.75 11.77 18.74
CA HIS A 186 16.86 12.60 19.20
C HIS A 186 16.35 13.73 20.08
N SER A 187 16.20 13.48 21.37
CA SER A 187 15.65 14.45 22.33
C SER A 187 16.51 15.72 22.45
N ALA A 188 17.83 15.60 22.39
CA ALA A 188 18.72 16.76 22.44
C ALA A 188 18.57 17.72 21.24
N ARG A 189 18.23 17.19 20.08
CA ARG A 189 18.02 17.97 18.85
C ARG A 189 16.55 18.29 18.60
N MET A 190 15.64 17.72 19.38
CA MET A 190 14.19 17.81 19.23
C MET A 190 13.74 17.40 17.80
N VAL A 191 14.24 16.25 17.32
CA VAL A 191 13.93 15.70 16.00
C VAL A 191 13.72 14.19 16.06
N ILE A 192 12.97 13.67 15.09
CA ILE A 192 12.81 12.25 14.82
C ILE A 192 13.39 11.96 13.43
N ASN A 193 14.32 11.02 13.34
CA ASN A 193 14.91 10.58 12.07
C ASN A 193 14.14 9.37 11.54
N LEU A 194 13.42 9.56 10.45
CA LEU A 194 12.65 8.51 9.78
C LEU A 194 13.51 7.89 8.69
N LYS A 195 13.87 6.62 8.87
CA LYS A 195 14.69 5.86 7.91
C LYS A 195 13.80 5.10 6.92
N GLY A 196 14.26 5.02 5.66
CA GLY A 196 13.60 4.20 4.64
C GLY A 196 12.16 4.63 4.30
N ALA A 197 11.80 5.91 4.45
CA ALA A 197 10.51 6.44 4.09
C ALA A 197 10.17 6.16 2.60
N LYS A 198 9.01 6.61 2.12
CA LYS A 198 8.55 6.37 0.74
C LYS A 198 9.66 6.68 -0.28
N GLY A 199 10.03 5.68 -1.08
CA GLY A 199 11.12 5.78 -2.06
C GLY A 199 12.52 5.55 -1.46
N LYS A 200 12.64 4.89 -0.32
CA LYS A 200 13.92 4.62 0.41
C LYS A 200 14.68 5.90 0.79
N LYS A 201 13.99 7.03 0.92
CA LYS A 201 14.61 8.32 1.33
C LYS A 201 14.41 8.51 2.82
N ASP A 202 15.48 8.89 3.52
CA ASP A 202 15.41 9.30 4.91
C ASP A 202 14.85 10.73 5.00
N ARG A 203 14.12 11.02 6.06
CA ARG A 203 13.66 12.37 6.38
C ARG A 203 13.66 12.60 7.88
N THR A 204 13.88 13.85 8.27
CA THR A 204 13.80 14.29 9.65
C THR A 204 12.50 15.07 9.85
N VAL A 205 11.82 14.83 10.98
CA VAL A 205 10.64 15.57 11.39
C VAL A 205 10.86 16.19 12.76
N LYS A 206 10.15 17.29 13.05
CA LYS A 206 10.25 18.00 14.32
C LYS A 206 9.60 17.18 15.45
N LEU A 207 10.26 17.09 16.58
CA LEU A 207 9.76 16.53 17.82
C LEU A 207 9.29 17.68 18.74
N SER A 208 7.98 17.75 19.03
CA SER A 208 7.49 18.74 19.99
C SER A 208 7.72 18.27 21.44
N VAL A 209 7.77 19.21 22.37
CA VAL A 209 7.94 18.91 23.80
C VAL A 209 6.84 17.95 24.29
N GLY A 210 5.57 18.23 23.95
CA GLY A 210 4.45 17.37 24.36
C GLY A 210 4.53 15.94 23.82
N ILE A 211 5.05 15.75 22.58
CA ILE A 211 5.29 14.39 22.07
C ILE A 211 6.41 13.72 22.87
N LEU A 212 7.49 14.43 23.14
CA LEU A 212 8.63 13.86 23.88
C LEU A 212 8.19 13.39 25.28
N GLU A 213 7.39 14.18 25.97
CA GLU A 213 6.82 13.81 27.29
C GLU A 213 5.93 12.58 27.18
N LEU A 214 5.05 12.54 26.18
CA LEU A 214 4.17 11.39 25.95
C LEU A 214 4.96 10.12 25.61
N LEU A 215 6.02 10.23 24.80
CA LEU A 215 6.93 9.13 24.47
C LEU A 215 7.68 8.63 25.71
N ARG A 216 8.16 9.53 26.56
CA ARG A 216 8.81 9.16 27.83
C ARG A 216 7.84 8.42 28.76
N LYS A 217 6.60 8.91 28.88
CA LYS A 217 5.55 8.24 29.65
C LYS A 217 5.23 6.85 29.08
N TYR A 218 5.13 6.75 27.76
CA TYR A 218 4.93 5.46 27.08
C TYR A 218 6.09 4.50 27.36
N TYR A 219 7.33 4.98 27.24
CA TYR A 219 8.52 4.17 27.48
C TYR A 219 8.62 3.70 28.95
N SER A 220 8.30 4.55 29.93
CA SER A 220 8.32 4.18 31.35
C SER A 220 7.34 3.05 31.68
N VAL A 221 6.16 3.03 31.02
CA VAL A 221 5.11 2.03 31.26
C VAL A 221 5.38 0.72 30.55
N TYR A 222 5.75 0.77 29.27
CA TYR A 222 5.82 -0.42 28.41
C TYR A 222 7.23 -0.96 28.18
N LYS A 223 8.27 -0.15 28.39
CA LYS A 223 9.71 -0.48 28.18
C LYS A 223 9.94 -1.29 26.90
N PRO A 224 9.45 -0.82 25.74
CA PRO A 224 9.59 -1.57 24.49
C PRO A 224 11.05 -1.68 24.10
N LYS A 225 11.47 -2.88 23.66
CA LYS A 225 12.80 -3.07 23.03
C LYS A 225 12.82 -2.42 21.64
N ASP A 226 11.75 -2.65 20.86
CA ASP A 226 11.36 -1.95 19.64
C ASP A 226 9.96 -1.40 19.88
N TRP A 227 9.65 -0.24 19.34
CA TRP A 227 8.34 0.42 19.59
C TRP A 227 7.17 -0.35 19.01
#